data_96710c84ee68ebd515a23df4c4263fa0
#
_entry.id   96710c84ee68ebd515a23df4c4263fa0
#
_cell.length_a   1.000
_cell.length_b   1.000
_cell.length_c   1.000
_cell.angle_alpha   90.00
_cell.angle_beta   90.00
_cell.angle_gamma   90.00
#
_symmetry.space_group_name_H-M   'P 1'
#
loop_
_entity.id
_entity.type
_entity.pdbx_description
1 polymer ?
#
loop_
_entity_poly.entity_id
_entity_poly.type
_entity_poly.pdbx_seq_one_letter_code
_entity_poly.pdbx_strand_id
1 'polypeptide(L)'
;FSKKISERVNKSTLKFIMDMQFGLAKSGSCLISEISRALDENIKLNYTIERLCDNLSNMYDDEKELIWNNYLDEVKKNVDLDNPIVLFDDSDINKEYSRKLEDLDKVIDASSQDKRIVNGYHVCEATILTKNEKQPLSIYSQIYSCKSKNFESKNKYTIESIKAAEKL
;
A
#
# COMPACT_ATOMS: atom_id res chain seq x y z
N PHE A 1 -7.62 15.76 -3.52
CA PHE A 1 -6.82 14.55 -3.76
C PHE A 1 -7.71 13.36 -4.10
N SER A 2 -8.59 12.88 -3.19
CA SER A 2 -9.45 11.70 -3.39
C SER A 2 -10.22 11.69 -4.72
N LYS A 3 -10.81 12.82 -5.12
CA LYS A 3 -11.54 12.94 -6.39
C LYS A 3 -10.65 12.74 -7.61
N LYS A 4 -9.37 13.14 -7.55
CA LYS A 4 -8.44 13.01 -8.66
C LYS A 4 -7.97 11.59 -8.84
N ILE A 5 -7.58 10.91 -7.76
CA ILE A 5 -7.13 9.51 -7.82
C ILE A 5 -8.26 8.52 -8.14
N SER A 6 -9.51 8.91 -7.92
CA SER A 6 -10.70 8.10 -8.26
C SER A 6 -11.45 8.61 -9.50
N GLU A 7 -10.79 9.35 -10.35
CA GLU A 7 -11.36 9.76 -11.64
C GLU A 7 -11.64 8.54 -12.51
N ARG A 8 -12.84 8.49 -13.08
CA ARG A 8 -13.36 7.41 -13.94
C ARG A 8 -13.64 6.06 -13.25
N VAL A 9 -13.50 5.95 -11.93
CA VAL A 9 -13.96 4.76 -11.21
C VAL A 9 -15.48 4.84 -10.96
N ASN A 10 -16.08 3.68 -10.67
CA ASN A 10 -17.50 3.64 -10.33
C ASN A 10 -17.80 4.31 -8.99
N LYS A 11 -19.09 4.61 -8.72
CA LYS A 11 -19.51 5.33 -7.50
C LYS A 11 -19.23 4.56 -6.21
N SER A 12 -19.28 3.23 -6.24
CA SER A 12 -19.01 2.38 -5.08
C SER A 12 -17.53 2.45 -4.71
N THR A 13 -16.65 2.27 -5.70
CA THR A 13 -15.20 2.38 -5.54
C THR A 13 -14.78 3.79 -5.11
N LEU A 14 -15.39 4.84 -5.69
CA LEU A 14 -15.16 6.23 -5.25
C LEU A 14 -15.50 6.41 -3.77
N LYS A 15 -16.70 5.95 -3.33
CA LYS A 15 -17.10 6.02 -1.92
C LYS A 15 -16.12 5.26 -1.04
N PHE A 16 -15.73 4.05 -1.43
CA PHE A 16 -14.77 3.22 -0.70
C PHE A 16 -13.43 3.95 -0.52
N ILE A 17 -12.85 4.52 -1.60
CA ILE A 17 -11.59 5.28 -1.53
C ILE A 17 -11.71 6.47 -0.56
N MET A 18 -12.83 7.21 -0.63
CA MET A 18 -13.05 8.35 0.26
C MET A 18 -13.20 7.92 1.72
N ASP A 19 -13.95 6.84 1.99
CA ASP A 19 -14.12 6.27 3.32
C ASP A 19 -12.78 5.80 3.90
N MET A 20 -11.98 5.08 3.11
CA MET A 20 -10.66 4.60 3.52
C MET A 20 -9.71 5.76 3.83
N GLN A 21 -9.61 6.76 2.97
CA GLN A 21 -8.73 7.92 3.19
C GLN A 21 -9.15 8.75 4.40
N PHE A 22 -10.44 9.02 4.55
CA PHE A 22 -10.95 9.73 5.72
C PHE A 22 -10.70 8.94 7.01
N GLY A 23 -11.02 7.63 6.98
CA GLY A 23 -10.85 6.77 8.14
C GLY A 23 -9.39 6.61 8.55
N LEU A 24 -8.47 6.41 7.59
CA LEU A 24 -7.01 6.38 7.82
C LEU A 24 -6.52 7.69 8.45
N ALA A 25 -6.90 8.83 7.88
CA ALA A 25 -6.48 10.14 8.39
C ALA A 25 -7.01 10.43 9.79
N LYS A 26 -8.27 10.03 10.08
CA LYS A 26 -8.92 10.29 11.36
C LYS A 26 -8.48 9.33 12.45
N SER A 27 -8.28 8.05 12.13
CA SER A 27 -7.88 7.03 13.13
C SER A 27 -6.37 6.97 13.36
N GLY A 28 -5.56 7.40 12.40
CA GLY A 28 -4.11 7.18 12.40
C GLY A 28 -3.72 5.70 12.34
N SER A 29 -4.60 4.82 11.89
CA SER A 29 -4.43 3.36 11.90
C SER A 29 -4.83 2.74 10.57
N CYS A 30 -4.08 1.73 10.12
CA CYS A 30 -4.41 0.92 8.94
C CYS A 30 -5.37 -0.26 9.26
N LEU A 31 -5.79 -0.42 10.50
CA LEU A 31 -6.73 -1.47 10.88
C LEU A 31 -8.15 -1.13 10.41
N ILE A 32 -8.76 -2.00 9.62
CA ILE A 32 -10.13 -1.79 9.10
C ILE A 32 -11.13 -1.52 10.22
N SER A 33 -10.98 -2.17 11.36
CA SER A 33 -11.84 -1.93 12.52
C SER A 33 -11.73 -0.51 13.09
N GLU A 34 -10.53 0.07 13.10
CA GLU A 34 -10.30 1.45 13.57
C GLU A 34 -10.77 2.47 12.52
N ILE A 35 -10.51 2.20 11.24
CA ILE A 35 -11.04 2.96 10.11
C ILE A 35 -12.57 2.99 10.20
N SER A 36 -13.22 1.84 10.40
CA SER A 36 -14.66 1.73 10.49
C SER A 36 -15.24 2.51 11.68
N ARG A 37 -14.57 2.49 12.85
CA ARG A 37 -14.96 3.32 14.00
C ARG A 37 -14.83 4.81 13.68
N ALA A 38 -13.79 5.20 12.98
CA ALA A 38 -13.54 6.58 12.61
C ALA A 38 -14.59 7.13 11.62
N LEU A 39 -15.18 6.27 10.78
CA LEU A 39 -16.27 6.66 9.88
C LEU A 39 -17.54 7.05 10.63
N ASP A 40 -17.80 6.46 11.80
CA ASP A 40 -18.93 6.77 12.68
C ASP A 40 -20.28 6.73 11.93
N GLU A 41 -20.48 5.69 11.12
CA GLU A 41 -21.72 5.49 10.36
C GLU A 41 -22.86 5.07 11.29
N ASN A 42 -24.07 5.54 11.00
CA ASN A 42 -25.27 5.22 11.80
C ASN A 42 -25.79 3.80 11.52
N ILE A 43 -24.87 2.82 11.51
CA ILE A 43 -25.14 1.38 11.35
C ILE A 43 -24.25 0.58 12.31
N LYS A 44 -24.53 -0.71 12.48
CA LYS A 44 -23.68 -1.57 13.32
C LYS A 44 -22.25 -1.62 12.73
N LEU A 45 -21.25 -1.45 13.58
CA LEU A 45 -19.83 -1.44 13.22
C LEU A 45 -19.44 -2.61 12.32
N ASN A 46 -19.93 -3.82 12.57
CA ASN A 46 -19.61 -5.00 11.77
C ASN A 46 -20.01 -4.85 10.30
N TYR A 47 -21.15 -4.19 10.01
CA TYR A 47 -21.56 -3.96 8.63
C TYR A 47 -20.65 -2.97 7.89
N THR A 48 -20.12 -1.96 8.59
CA THR A 48 -19.09 -1.08 8.02
C THR A 48 -17.80 -1.85 7.75
N ILE A 49 -17.35 -2.71 8.68
CA ILE A 49 -16.16 -3.55 8.51
C ILE A 49 -16.34 -4.48 7.30
N GLU A 50 -17.45 -5.23 7.25
CA GLU A 50 -17.76 -6.14 6.13
C GLU A 50 -17.78 -5.39 4.80
N ARG A 51 -18.48 -4.27 4.72
CA ARG A 51 -18.54 -3.43 3.52
C ARG A 51 -17.15 -2.99 3.03
N LEU A 52 -16.26 -2.56 3.94
CA LEU A 52 -14.91 -2.15 3.59
C LEU A 52 -14.07 -3.34 3.12
N CYS A 53 -14.16 -4.48 3.82
CA CYS A 53 -13.48 -5.71 3.43
C CYS A 53 -13.94 -6.22 2.06
N ASP A 54 -15.26 -6.22 1.81
CA ASP A 54 -15.84 -6.65 0.55
C ASP A 54 -15.40 -5.77 -0.62
N ASN A 55 -15.42 -4.44 -0.44
CA ASN A 55 -14.91 -3.53 -1.47
C ASN A 55 -13.43 -3.75 -1.75
N LEU A 56 -12.60 -3.98 -0.71
CA LEU A 56 -11.18 -4.24 -0.88
C LEU A 56 -10.93 -5.56 -1.61
N SER A 57 -11.69 -6.61 -1.28
CA SER A 57 -11.54 -7.95 -1.87
C SER A 57 -12.06 -8.05 -3.30
N ASN A 58 -13.12 -7.29 -3.62
CA ASN A 58 -13.82 -7.38 -4.91
C ASN A 58 -13.43 -6.27 -5.89
N MET A 59 -12.45 -5.42 -5.57
CA MET A 59 -11.94 -4.42 -6.51
C MET A 59 -11.27 -5.10 -7.70
N TYR A 60 -11.72 -4.79 -8.90
CA TYR A 60 -11.14 -5.32 -10.14
C TYR A 60 -9.73 -4.80 -10.38
N ASP A 61 -8.91 -5.59 -11.07
CA ASP A 61 -7.51 -5.23 -11.31
C ASP A 61 -7.36 -4.00 -12.22
N ASP A 62 -8.27 -3.82 -13.19
CA ASP A 62 -8.33 -2.62 -14.02
C ASP A 62 -8.67 -1.35 -13.23
N GLU A 63 -9.54 -1.45 -12.22
CA GLU A 63 -9.80 -0.31 -11.30
C GLU A 63 -8.60 -0.01 -10.40
N LYS A 64 -7.90 -1.03 -9.89
CA LYS A 64 -6.66 -0.86 -9.12
C LYS A 64 -5.60 -0.15 -9.94
N GLU A 65 -5.40 -0.60 -11.18
CA GLU A 65 -4.44 0.00 -12.11
C GLU A 65 -4.81 1.45 -12.45
N LEU A 66 -6.09 1.72 -12.71
CA LEU A 66 -6.59 3.07 -12.97
C LEU A 66 -6.33 4.01 -11.78
N ILE A 67 -6.64 3.57 -10.57
CA ILE A 67 -6.41 4.35 -9.33
C ILE A 67 -4.92 4.62 -9.15
N TRP A 68 -4.08 3.61 -9.37
CA TRP A 68 -2.64 3.73 -9.28
C TRP A 68 -2.07 4.72 -10.29
N ASN A 69 -2.50 4.64 -11.55
CA ASN A 69 -2.08 5.55 -12.60
C ASN A 69 -2.52 7.01 -12.31
N ASN A 70 -3.76 7.21 -11.87
CA ASN A 70 -4.25 8.52 -11.44
C ASN A 70 -3.43 9.08 -10.26
N TYR A 71 -3.03 8.22 -9.33
CA TYR A 71 -2.14 8.58 -8.22
C TYR A 71 -0.77 9.01 -8.73
N LEU A 72 -0.16 8.24 -9.62
CA LEU A 72 1.15 8.57 -10.21
C LEU A 72 1.10 9.89 -10.99
N ASP A 73 -0.01 10.20 -11.67
CA ASP A 73 -0.19 11.50 -12.33
C ASP A 73 -0.24 12.68 -11.34
N GLU A 74 -0.75 12.48 -10.13
CA GLU A 74 -0.66 13.48 -9.07
C GLU A 74 0.75 13.55 -8.46
N VAL A 75 1.46 12.43 -8.33
CA VAL A 75 2.87 12.39 -7.91
C VAL A 75 3.73 13.23 -8.85
N LYS A 76 3.62 13.03 -10.18
CA LYS A 76 4.39 13.78 -11.20
C LYS A 76 4.29 15.30 -11.06
N LYS A 77 3.14 15.82 -10.65
CA LYS A 77 2.94 17.26 -10.46
C LYS A 77 3.72 17.84 -9.27
N ASN A 78 4.08 16.99 -8.30
CA ASN A 78 4.70 17.39 -7.04
C ASN A 78 6.18 17.08 -6.93
N VAL A 79 6.77 16.39 -7.92
CA VAL A 79 8.16 15.96 -7.93
C VAL A 79 8.98 16.69 -9.00
N ASP A 80 10.29 16.73 -8.82
CA ASP A 80 11.23 17.26 -9.80
C ASP A 80 11.67 16.11 -10.71
N LEU A 81 11.11 16.05 -11.92
CA LEU A 81 11.42 15.00 -12.89
C LEU A 81 12.77 15.22 -13.60
N ASP A 82 13.30 16.45 -13.59
CA ASP A 82 14.60 16.75 -14.19
C ASP A 82 15.76 16.31 -13.28
N ASN A 83 15.54 16.38 -11.95
CA ASN A 83 16.53 15.98 -10.94
C ASN A 83 15.84 15.16 -9.83
N PRO A 84 15.32 13.96 -10.13
CA PRO A 84 14.56 13.17 -9.18
C PRO A 84 15.49 12.58 -8.10
N ILE A 85 15.00 12.58 -6.86
CA ILE A 85 15.62 11.83 -5.76
C ILE A 85 14.71 10.66 -5.46
N VAL A 86 15.15 9.46 -5.80
CA VAL A 86 14.42 8.21 -5.56
C VAL A 86 15.14 7.42 -4.48
N LEU A 87 14.37 6.94 -3.51
CA LEU A 87 14.83 6.08 -2.43
C LEU A 87 14.26 4.68 -2.64
N PHE A 88 15.12 3.67 -2.54
CA PHE A 88 14.75 2.27 -2.61
C PHE A 88 14.98 1.64 -1.25
N ASP A 89 14.00 0.88 -0.78
CA ASP A 89 14.08 0.18 0.51
C ASP A 89 13.47 -1.22 0.40
N ASP A 90 14.17 -2.19 0.98
CA ASP A 90 13.65 -3.53 1.22
C ASP A 90 13.40 -3.68 2.72
N SER A 91 12.16 -3.94 3.08
CA SER A 91 11.67 -3.98 4.46
C SER A 91 10.89 -5.26 4.72
N ASP A 92 10.50 -5.48 5.97
CA ASP A 92 9.74 -6.65 6.37
C ASP A 92 8.46 -6.25 7.12
N ILE A 93 7.37 -6.98 6.87
CA ILE A 93 6.13 -6.87 7.64
C ILE A 93 6.04 -8.03 8.62
N ASN A 94 6.22 -7.76 9.90
CA ASN A 94 6.15 -8.76 10.95
C ASN A 94 4.70 -9.23 11.18
N LYS A 95 4.50 -10.54 11.19
CA LYS A 95 3.24 -11.23 11.48
C LYS A 95 3.48 -12.37 12.49
N GLU A 96 4.21 -12.06 13.56
CA GLU A 96 4.73 -13.04 14.54
C GLU A 96 3.69 -14.07 14.97
N TYR A 97 2.47 -13.62 15.26
CA TYR A 97 1.40 -14.49 15.75
C TYR A 97 0.54 -15.16 14.68
N SER A 98 0.73 -14.79 13.41
CA SER A 98 -0.02 -15.38 12.30
C SER A 98 0.51 -16.76 11.97
N ARG A 99 -0.43 -17.71 11.71
CA ARG A 99 -0.08 -19.09 11.39
C ARG A 99 -0.78 -19.61 10.14
N LYS A 100 -1.81 -18.92 9.67
CA LYS A 100 -2.71 -19.39 8.60
C LYS A 100 -2.76 -18.45 7.38
N LEU A 101 -1.94 -17.40 7.37
CA LEU A 101 -1.86 -16.52 6.20
C LEU A 101 -1.18 -17.28 5.06
N GLU A 102 -1.67 -17.07 3.85
CA GLU A 102 -1.14 -17.67 2.64
C GLU A 102 0.33 -17.26 2.43
N ASP A 103 1.15 -18.20 1.99
CA ASP A 103 2.58 -18.01 1.71
C ASP A 103 3.38 -17.34 2.83
N LEU A 104 2.95 -17.48 4.10
CA LEU A 104 3.61 -16.86 5.25
C LEU A 104 5.07 -17.30 5.36
N ASP A 105 5.98 -16.33 5.27
CA ASP A 105 7.43 -16.55 5.26
C ASP A 105 8.09 -16.29 6.62
N LYS A 106 9.41 -16.40 6.65
CA LYS A 106 10.27 -16.05 7.77
C LYS A 106 11.05 -14.78 7.43
N VAL A 107 10.89 -13.77 8.27
CA VAL A 107 11.54 -12.48 8.13
C VAL A 107 12.31 -12.12 9.40
N ILE A 108 13.23 -11.17 9.31
CA ILE A 108 13.99 -10.70 10.46
C ILE A 108 13.22 -9.53 11.09
N ASP A 109 12.89 -9.67 12.37
CA ASP A 109 12.35 -8.55 13.13
C ASP A 109 13.44 -7.51 13.38
N ALA A 110 13.59 -6.57 12.46
CA ALA A 110 14.57 -5.49 12.55
C ALA A 110 14.31 -4.53 13.73
N SER A 111 13.09 -4.51 14.27
CA SER A 111 12.73 -3.69 15.43
C SER A 111 13.18 -4.31 16.77
N SER A 112 13.46 -5.62 16.80
CA SER A 112 13.97 -6.31 17.99
C SER A 112 15.49 -6.18 18.09
N GLN A 113 16.01 -5.97 19.29
CA GLN A 113 17.46 -5.93 19.54
C GLN A 113 18.16 -7.23 19.13
N ASP A 114 17.48 -8.36 19.30
CA ASP A 114 18.01 -9.70 19.02
C ASP A 114 17.84 -10.14 17.56
N LYS A 115 17.28 -9.29 16.69
CA LYS A 115 17.02 -9.60 15.28
C LYS A 115 16.34 -10.97 15.12
N ARG A 116 15.29 -11.22 15.89
CA ARG A 116 14.58 -12.49 15.90
C ARG A 116 13.98 -12.83 14.53
N ILE A 117 13.96 -14.12 14.20
CA ILE A 117 13.26 -14.61 13.01
C ILE A 117 11.79 -14.85 13.38
N VAL A 118 10.89 -14.14 12.73
CA VAL A 118 9.45 -14.19 12.96
C VAL A 118 8.69 -14.53 11.67
N ASN A 119 7.39 -14.80 11.78
CA ASN A 119 6.54 -14.93 10.60
C ASN A 119 6.28 -13.54 9.99
N GLY A 120 6.24 -13.45 8.66
CA GLY A 120 6.00 -12.18 7.99
C GLY A 120 6.06 -12.25 6.47
N TYR A 121 6.17 -11.08 5.86
CA TYR A 121 6.34 -10.90 4.42
C TYR A 121 7.44 -9.88 4.17
N HIS A 122 8.07 -9.98 3.01
CA HIS A 122 8.99 -8.95 2.53
C HIS A 122 8.24 -7.85 1.80
N VAL A 123 8.79 -6.65 1.82
CA VAL A 123 8.28 -5.48 1.10
C VAL A 123 9.42 -4.84 0.34
N CYS A 124 9.23 -4.64 -0.96
CA CYS A 124 10.11 -3.80 -1.76
C CYS A 124 9.39 -2.49 -2.06
N GLU A 125 9.98 -1.38 -1.70
CA GLU A 125 9.41 -0.05 -1.81
C GLU A 125 10.35 0.86 -2.62
N ALA A 126 9.78 1.68 -3.51
CA ALA A 126 10.46 2.82 -4.07
C ALA A 126 9.64 4.08 -3.84
N THR A 127 10.28 5.14 -3.38
CA THR A 127 9.68 6.43 -3.11
C THR A 127 10.44 7.54 -3.82
N ILE A 128 9.73 8.58 -4.24
CA ILE A 128 10.32 9.79 -4.81
C ILE A 128 10.05 10.98 -3.89
N LEU A 129 11.02 11.87 -3.74
CA LEU A 129 10.89 13.03 -2.88
C LEU A 129 10.20 14.19 -3.61
N THR A 130 9.26 14.86 -2.91
CA THR A 130 8.62 16.08 -3.42
C THR A 130 9.62 17.24 -3.58
N LYS A 131 9.33 18.18 -4.50
CA LYS A 131 10.19 19.33 -4.80
C LYS A 131 10.56 20.16 -3.59
N ASN A 132 9.58 20.53 -2.80
CA ASN A 132 9.71 21.58 -1.77
C ASN A 132 10.00 20.99 -0.39
N GLU A 133 9.19 20.05 0.05
CA GLU A 133 9.20 19.55 1.43
C GLU A 133 10.03 18.27 1.60
N LYS A 134 10.53 17.72 0.48
CA LYS A 134 11.25 16.43 0.46
C LYS A 134 10.45 15.30 1.12
N GLN A 135 9.12 15.35 0.99
CA GLN A 135 8.24 14.29 1.47
C GLN A 135 8.34 13.08 0.54
N PRO A 136 8.48 11.85 1.06
CA PRO A 136 8.50 10.66 0.23
C PRO A 136 7.08 10.32 -0.25
N LEU A 137 6.95 10.10 -1.56
CA LEU A 137 5.74 9.59 -2.20
C LEU A 137 6.05 8.22 -2.81
N SER A 138 5.25 7.20 -2.51
CA SER A 138 5.45 5.86 -3.04
C SER A 138 5.23 5.85 -4.56
N ILE A 139 6.14 5.23 -5.31
CA ILE A 139 6.04 5.03 -6.76
C ILE A 139 6.06 3.55 -7.13
N TYR A 140 6.44 2.70 -6.19
CA TYR A 140 6.37 1.25 -6.28
C TYR A 140 6.27 0.68 -4.87
N SER A 141 5.36 -0.26 -4.67
CA SER A 141 5.24 -0.98 -3.40
C SER A 141 4.76 -2.40 -3.68
N GLN A 142 5.58 -3.38 -3.34
CA GLN A 142 5.26 -4.78 -3.55
C GLN A 142 5.52 -5.61 -2.30
N ILE A 143 4.46 -6.22 -1.78
CA ILE A 143 4.58 -7.26 -0.74
C ILE A 143 4.82 -8.59 -1.43
N TYR A 144 5.79 -9.36 -0.97
CA TYR A 144 6.10 -10.67 -1.53
C TYR A 144 6.56 -11.67 -0.47
N SER A 145 6.53 -12.94 -0.84
CA SER A 145 7.05 -14.04 -0.03
C SER A 145 7.95 -14.94 -0.87
N CYS A 146 9.07 -15.38 -0.29
CA CYS A 146 9.94 -16.38 -0.93
C CYS A 146 9.28 -17.77 -1.03
N LYS A 147 8.13 -17.97 -0.36
CA LYS A 147 7.34 -19.22 -0.42
C LYS A 147 6.27 -19.21 -1.49
N SER A 148 6.00 -18.05 -2.10
CA SER A 148 5.02 -17.96 -3.17
C SER A 148 5.43 -18.80 -4.37
N LYS A 149 4.47 -19.47 -4.98
CA LYS A 149 4.70 -20.28 -6.20
C LYS A 149 5.29 -19.48 -7.36
N ASN A 150 5.01 -18.18 -7.38
CA ASN A 150 5.46 -17.26 -8.43
C ASN A 150 6.72 -16.49 -8.06
N PHE A 151 7.33 -16.82 -6.90
CA PHE A 151 8.58 -16.19 -6.49
C PHE A 151 9.74 -16.63 -7.38
N GLU A 152 10.45 -15.67 -7.94
CA GLU A 152 11.64 -15.92 -8.74
C GLU A 152 12.92 -15.54 -7.98
N SER A 153 13.01 -14.29 -7.54
CA SER A 153 14.12 -13.80 -6.72
C SER A 153 13.78 -12.45 -6.09
N LYS A 154 14.46 -12.10 -5.01
CA LYS A 154 14.36 -10.75 -4.41
C LYS A 154 14.79 -9.66 -5.40
N ASN A 155 15.85 -9.90 -6.16
CA ASN A 155 16.37 -8.96 -7.15
C ASN A 155 15.35 -8.59 -8.24
N LYS A 156 14.38 -9.48 -8.54
CA LYS A 156 13.29 -9.19 -9.48
C LYS A 156 12.51 -7.95 -9.03
N TYR A 157 12.10 -7.90 -7.77
CA TYR A 157 11.32 -6.79 -7.22
C TYR A 157 12.13 -5.49 -7.20
N THR A 158 13.42 -5.57 -6.86
CA THR A 158 14.33 -4.40 -6.96
C THR A 158 14.44 -3.89 -8.40
N ILE A 159 14.56 -4.78 -9.39
CA ILE A 159 14.60 -4.39 -10.80
C ILE A 159 13.28 -3.77 -11.25
N GLU A 160 12.13 -4.32 -10.80
CA GLU A 160 10.81 -3.77 -11.09
C GLU A 160 10.61 -2.39 -10.47
N SER A 161 11.11 -2.16 -9.25
CA SER A 161 11.04 -0.85 -8.60
C SER A 161 11.87 0.21 -9.34
N ILE A 162 13.07 -0.16 -9.83
CA ILE A 162 13.90 0.72 -10.67
C ILE A 162 13.17 1.05 -11.99
N LYS A 163 12.60 0.05 -12.66
CA LYS A 163 11.80 0.27 -13.87
C LYS A 163 10.56 1.13 -13.65
N ALA A 164 9.95 1.04 -12.46
CA ALA A 164 8.83 1.91 -12.11
C ALA A 164 9.27 3.37 -11.97
N ALA A 165 10.45 3.61 -11.39
CA ALA A 165 11.04 4.93 -11.29
C ALA A 165 11.42 5.52 -12.67
N GLU A 166 11.94 4.69 -13.60
CA GLU A 166 12.27 5.10 -14.97
C GLU A 166 11.04 5.49 -15.82
N LYS A 167 9.85 4.96 -15.48
CA LYS A 167 8.59 5.22 -16.21
C LYS A 167 7.84 6.47 -15.70
N LEU A 168 8.28 7.02 -14.60
CA LEU A 168 7.64 8.18 -14.00
C LEU A 168 7.91 9.45 -14.83
#